data_0baab2f10d0c3949bcf89e22c470b38d
#
_entry.id   0baab2f10d0c3949bcf89e22c470b38d
#
_cell.length_a   1.000
_cell.length_b   1.000
_cell.length_c   1.000
_cell.angle_alpha   90.00
_cell.angle_beta   90.00
_cell.angle_gamma   90.00
#
_symmetry.space_group_name_H-M   'P 1'
#
loop_
_entity.id
_entity.type
_entity.pdbx_description
1 polymer ?
#
loop_
_entity_poly.entity_id
_entity_poly.type
_entity_poly.pdbx_seq_one_letter_code
_entity_poly.pdbx_strand_id
1 'polypeptide(L)'
;MGLKGAMDRCSVPLLRIDVEDFGTIHDADTPEDFSALVEYHNSQLVRPVVSVSLAKEKAFFDSKIAMLLMLIDETKSVRAAGQRMQLSYSSCWNIIRTLESQLSFSLIERSQGGAGGSTSVLTNRGKELLERYNAYEKLLKEQANTLYDQYFGGLFE
;
A
#
# COMPACT_ATOMS: atom_id res chain seq x y z
N MET A 1 27.41 14.75 29.98
CA MET A 1 28.59 13.95 29.67
C MET A 1 28.11 12.73 28.87
N GLY A 2 28.52 12.61 27.60
CA GLY A 2 28.12 11.52 26.73
C GLY A 2 28.99 10.27 26.91
N LEU A 3 28.59 9.17 26.25
CA LEU A 3 29.27 7.87 26.24
C LEU A 3 30.77 8.00 25.89
N LYS A 4 31.13 8.85 24.94
CA LYS A 4 32.51 9.14 24.55
C LYS A 4 33.38 9.60 25.72
N GLY A 5 32.88 10.51 26.56
CA GLY A 5 33.64 10.97 27.73
C GLY A 5 33.70 9.94 28.87
N ALA A 6 32.86 8.91 28.89
CA ALA A 6 32.96 7.77 29.78
C ALA A 6 34.02 6.78 29.27
N MET A 7 34.06 6.55 27.96
CA MET A 7 35.04 5.68 27.30
C MET A 7 36.49 6.22 27.47
N ASP A 8 36.66 7.55 27.30
CA ASP A 8 37.98 8.19 27.44
C ASP A 8 38.58 8.09 28.86
N ARG A 9 37.75 7.81 29.88
CA ARG A 9 38.14 7.62 31.28
C ARG A 9 38.21 6.16 31.72
N CYS A 10 37.88 5.26 30.80
CA CYS A 10 37.91 3.82 31.09
C CYS A 10 39.34 3.29 31.08
N SER A 11 39.76 2.66 32.17
CA SER A 11 41.09 2.04 32.31
C SER A 11 41.15 0.62 31.73
N VAL A 12 40.01 0.10 31.21
CA VAL A 12 39.93 -1.22 30.58
C VAL A 12 40.25 -1.10 29.09
N PRO A 13 41.03 -2.01 28.49
CA PRO A 13 41.28 -1.97 27.05
C PRO A 13 39.98 -2.11 26.25
N LEU A 14 39.75 -1.16 25.34
CA LEU A 14 38.60 -1.13 24.46
C LEU A 14 38.82 -2.04 23.25
N LEU A 15 37.95 -3.01 23.05
CA LEU A 15 37.92 -3.79 21.82
C LEU A 15 37.13 -2.99 20.78
N ARG A 16 37.74 -2.65 19.65
CA ARG A 16 37.07 -2.07 18.49
C ARG A 16 36.66 -3.18 17.54
N ILE A 17 35.42 -3.21 17.17
CA ILE A 17 34.84 -4.10 16.15
C ILE A 17 34.38 -3.21 15.02
N ASP A 18 34.99 -3.41 13.85
CA ASP A 18 34.51 -2.73 12.63
C ASP A 18 33.26 -3.46 12.12
N VAL A 19 32.19 -2.73 11.97
CA VAL A 19 30.90 -3.25 11.50
C VAL A 19 30.52 -2.48 10.23
N GLU A 20 30.37 -3.20 9.13
CA GLU A 20 29.93 -2.66 7.84
C GLU A 20 28.39 -2.67 7.71
N ASP A 21 27.67 -2.30 8.76
CA ASP A 21 26.22 -2.23 8.76
C ASP A 21 25.76 -0.79 8.81
N PHE A 22 25.09 -0.35 7.74
CA PHE A 22 24.55 1.01 7.60
C PHE A 22 23.61 1.38 8.77
N GLY A 23 22.83 0.43 9.26
CA GLY A 23 21.89 0.66 10.36
C GLY A 23 22.56 0.92 11.71
N THR A 24 23.83 0.50 11.91
CA THR A 24 24.55 0.74 13.17
C THR A 24 25.20 2.11 13.26
N ILE A 25 25.37 2.81 12.15
CA ILE A 25 26.04 4.12 12.06
C ILE A 25 25.08 5.28 11.81
N HIS A 26 23.80 5.00 11.57
CA HIS A 26 22.78 6.03 11.35
C HIS A 26 21.75 6.02 12.47
N ASP A 27 21.69 7.11 13.22
CA ASP A 27 20.63 7.36 14.20
C ASP A 27 19.36 7.80 13.45
N ALA A 28 18.20 7.34 13.92
CA ALA A 28 16.88 7.72 13.41
C ALA A 28 16.18 8.69 14.38
N ASP A 29 16.79 9.84 14.58
CA ASP A 29 16.29 10.83 15.53
C ASP A 29 15.14 11.69 14.95
N THR A 30 15.01 11.74 13.64
CA THR A 30 13.95 12.48 12.93
C THR A 30 13.11 11.54 12.05
N PRO A 31 11.87 11.93 11.71
CA PRO A 31 11.05 11.19 10.74
C PRO A 31 11.74 11.03 9.37
N GLU A 32 12.54 12.00 8.98
CA GLU A 32 13.32 11.99 7.74
C GLU A 32 14.42 10.93 7.78
N ASP A 33 15.16 10.83 8.90
CA ASP A 33 16.20 9.81 9.10
C ASP A 33 15.59 8.41 9.09
N PHE A 34 14.46 8.23 9.78
CA PHE A 34 13.73 6.96 9.77
C PHE A 34 13.30 6.58 8.35
N SER A 35 12.78 7.54 7.57
CA SER A 35 12.38 7.30 6.18
C SER A 35 13.57 6.89 5.31
N ALA A 36 14.73 7.53 5.48
CA ALA A 36 15.94 7.18 4.76
C ALA A 36 16.45 5.78 5.11
N LEU A 37 16.39 5.39 6.39
CA LEU A 37 16.75 4.03 6.82
C LEU A 37 15.81 2.97 6.25
N VAL A 38 14.51 3.24 6.24
CA VAL A 38 13.50 2.34 5.64
C VAL A 38 13.73 2.21 4.13
N GLU A 39 14.02 3.30 3.43
CA GLU A 39 14.31 3.27 2.00
C GLU A 39 15.58 2.47 1.70
N TYR A 40 16.65 2.71 2.46
CA TYR A 40 17.90 1.94 2.34
C TYR A 40 17.64 0.45 2.59
N HIS A 41 16.99 0.09 3.70
CA HIS A 41 16.67 -1.31 4.02
C HIS A 41 15.86 -1.96 2.89
N ASN A 42 14.82 -1.27 2.41
CA ASN A 42 14.00 -1.79 1.32
C ASN A 42 14.77 -1.95 0.00
N SER A 43 15.80 -1.14 -0.25
CA SER A 43 16.63 -1.24 -1.45
C SER A 43 17.55 -2.47 -1.44
N GLN A 44 17.86 -3.01 -0.28
CA GLN A 44 18.68 -4.21 -0.12
C GLN A 44 17.86 -5.50 -0.16
N LEU A 45 16.54 -5.41 0.02
CA LEU A 45 15.67 -6.58 0.06
C LEU A 45 15.15 -6.96 -1.34
N VAL A 46 15.51 -8.14 -1.77
CA VAL A 46 14.82 -8.79 -2.90
C VAL A 46 13.53 -9.43 -2.38
N ARG A 47 12.39 -9.03 -2.93
CA ARG A 47 11.07 -9.48 -2.48
C ARG A 47 10.15 -9.75 -3.68
N PRO A 48 9.20 -10.70 -3.57
CA PRO A 48 8.23 -10.93 -4.63
C PRO A 48 7.25 -9.73 -4.72
N VAL A 49 6.92 -9.34 -5.94
CA VAL A 49 5.87 -8.36 -6.22
C VAL A 49 4.74 -9.05 -6.96
N VAL A 50 3.55 -9.04 -6.36
CA VAL A 50 2.35 -9.64 -6.93
C VAL A 50 1.38 -8.54 -7.33
N SER A 51 1.01 -8.51 -8.60
CA SER A 51 -0.07 -7.69 -9.14
C SER A 51 -1.25 -8.57 -9.51
N VAL A 52 -2.43 -8.24 -9.02
CA VAL A 52 -3.66 -8.98 -9.27
C VAL A 52 -4.61 -8.14 -10.10
N SER A 53 -5.10 -8.70 -11.19
CA SER A 53 -6.15 -8.09 -12.00
C SER A 53 -7.23 -9.11 -12.33
N LEU A 54 -8.50 -8.69 -12.29
CA LEU A 54 -9.60 -9.49 -12.81
C LEU A 54 -9.83 -9.12 -14.28
N ALA A 55 -10.00 -10.12 -15.12
CA ALA A 55 -10.16 -9.94 -16.56
C ALA A 55 -11.33 -10.77 -17.11
N LYS A 56 -11.96 -10.28 -18.18
CA LYS A 56 -12.70 -11.04 -19.17
C LYS A 56 -11.80 -11.16 -20.41
N GLU A 57 -12.11 -10.47 -21.49
CA GLU A 57 -11.17 -10.35 -22.62
C GLU A 57 -10.00 -9.42 -22.27
N LYS A 58 -10.26 -8.39 -21.49
CA LYS A 58 -9.26 -7.42 -20.99
C LYS A 58 -9.40 -7.26 -19.50
N ALA A 59 -8.28 -6.90 -18.86
CA ALA A 59 -8.29 -6.56 -17.43
C ALA A 59 -9.26 -5.38 -17.18
N PHE A 60 -10.11 -5.51 -16.19
CA PHE A 60 -11.13 -4.52 -15.87
C PHE A 60 -11.16 -4.12 -14.39
N PHE A 61 -10.48 -4.85 -13.51
CA PHE A 61 -10.42 -4.56 -12.08
C PHE A 61 -9.02 -4.84 -11.54
N ASP A 62 -8.45 -3.93 -10.81
CA ASP A 62 -7.11 -4.02 -10.21
C ASP A 62 -7.05 -3.28 -8.86
N SER A 63 -5.87 -3.25 -8.23
CA SER A 63 -5.66 -2.58 -6.94
C SER A 63 -5.92 -1.07 -6.98
N LYS A 64 -5.70 -0.40 -8.12
CA LYS A 64 -6.00 1.04 -8.26
C LYS A 64 -7.50 1.29 -8.24
N ILE A 65 -8.25 0.42 -8.89
CA ILE A 65 -9.71 0.48 -8.92
C ILE A 65 -10.28 0.11 -7.54
N ALA A 66 -9.73 -0.91 -6.88
CA ALA A 66 -10.09 -1.24 -5.50
C ALA A 66 -9.87 -0.04 -4.56
N MET A 67 -8.74 0.66 -4.69
CA MET A 67 -8.45 1.89 -3.94
C MET A 67 -9.48 2.99 -4.21
N LEU A 68 -9.88 3.21 -5.47
CA LEU A 68 -10.90 4.19 -5.81
C LEU A 68 -12.22 3.87 -5.12
N LEU A 69 -12.68 2.62 -5.17
CA LEU A 69 -13.92 2.19 -4.52
C LEU A 69 -13.85 2.34 -3.00
N MET A 70 -12.73 1.96 -2.38
CA MET A 70 -12.49 2.13 -0.94
C MET A 70 -12.59 3.60 -0.53
N LEU A 71 -11.93 4.49 -1.27
CA LEU A 71 -11.98 5.94 -1.00
C LEU A 71 -13.37 6.54 -1.21
N ILE A 72 -14.16 6.03 -2.18
CA ILE A 72 -15.56 6.45 -2.35
C ILE A 72 -16.38 6.02 -1.14
N ASP A 73 -16.20 4.79 -0.65
CA ASP A 73 -16.94 4.31 0.52
C ASP A 73 -16.54 5.04 1.81
N GLU A 74 -15.27 5.41 1.95
CA GLU A 74 -14.78 6.21 3.09
C GLU A 74 -15.31 7.65 3.05
N THR A 75 -15.12 8.34 1.91
CA THR A 75 -15.42 9.78 1.79
C THR A 75 -16.87 10.07 1.47
N LYS A 76 -17.65 9.06 1.09
CA LYS A 76 -19.01 9.16 0.56
C LYS A 76 -19.12 10.11 -0.66
N SER A 77 -18.01 10.28 -1.38
CA SER A 77 -17.90 11.24 -2.49
C SER A 77 -16.91 10.78 -3.56
N VAL A 78 -17.42 10.58 -4.78
CA VAL A 78 -16.57 10.29 -5.95
C VAL A 78 -15.57 11.42 -6.24
N ARG A 79 -15.98 12.68 -6.00
CA ARG A 79 -15.10 13.84 -6.19
C ARG A 79 -13.93 13.82 -5.20
N ALA A 80 -14.20 13.60 -3.91
CA ALA A 80 -13.18 13.57 -2.88
C ALA A 80 -12.23 12.36 -3.07
N ALA A 81 -12.75 11.20 -3.42
CA ALA A 81 -11.95 10.03 -3.75
C ALA A 81 -11.04 10.29 -4.95
N GLY A 82 -11.57 10.89 -6.02
CA GLY A 82 -10.76 11.26 -7.20
C GLY A 82 -9.65 12.24 -6.86
N GLN A 83 -9.92 13.27 -6.05
CA GLN A 83 -8.91 14.21 -5.61
C GLN A 83 -7.75 13.53 -4.86
N ARG A 84 -8.03 12.59 -3.94
CA ARG A 84 -7.00 11.83 -3.23
C ARG A 84 -6.14 10.97 -4.18
N MET A 85 -6.71 10.51 -5.29
CA MET A 85 -6.02 9.72 -6.30
C MET A 85 -5.46 10.55 -7.46
N GLN A 86 -5.55 11.87 -7.42
CA GLN A 86 -5.16 12.79 -8.50
C GLN A 86 -5.89 12.49 -9.82
N LEU A 87 -7.14 12.01 -9.73
CA LEU A 87 -8.00 11.73 -10.87
C LEU A 87 -9.04 12.85 -11.05
N SER A 88 -9.37 13.18 -12.30
CA SER A 88 -10.49 14.06 -12.57
C SER A 88 -11.82 13.39 -12.23
N TYR A 89 -12.83 14.18 -11.90
CA TYR A 89 -14.18 13.68 -11.62
C TYR A 89 -14.76 12.86 -12.79
N SER A 90 -14.54 13.32 -14.02
CA SER A 90 -14.95 12.59 -15.22
C SER A 90 -14.22 11.27 -15.40
N SER A 91 -12.92 11.23 -15.09
CA SER A 91 -12.15 9.98 -15.13
C SER A 91 -12.68 8.95 -14.14
N CYS A 92 -12.98 9.36 -12.90
CA CYS A 92 -13.58 8.47 -11.91
C CYS A 92 -14.90 7.86 -12.40
N TRP A 93 -15.78 8.68 -12.99
CA TRP A 93 -17.05 8.19 -13.52
C TRP A 93 -16.89 7.29 -14.74
N ASN A 94 -15.91 7.55 -15.59
CA ASN A 94 -15.60 6.67 -16.73
C ASN A 94 -15.14 5.29 -16.23
N ILE A 95 -14.27 5.25 -15.23
CA ILE A 95 -13.83 3.99 -14.60
C ILE A 95 -15.04 3.25 -14.03
N ILE A 96 -15.87 3.91 -13.22
CA ILE A 96 -17.05 3.29 -12.59
C ILE A 96 -18.00 2.72 -13.65
N ARG A 97 -18.35 3.49 -14.69
CA ARG A 97 -19.24 3.05 -15.76
C ARG A 97 -18.68 1.85 -16.54
N THR A 98 -17.38 1.88 -16.83
CA THR A 98 -16.69 0.76 -17.50
C THR A 98 -16.79 -0.49 -16.65
N LEU A 99 -16.55 -0.38 -15.34
CA LEU A 99 -16.68 -1.49 -14.41
C LEU A 99 -18.11 -2.03 -14.34
N GLU A 100 -19.08 -1.17 -14.15
CA GLU A 100 -20.48 -1.57 -14.06
C GLU A 100 -20.96 -2.27 -15.35
N SER A 101 -20.48 -1.81 -16.52
CA SER A 101 -20.75 -2.48 -17.79
C SER A 101 -20.15 -3.88 -17.88
N GLN A 102 -18.99 -4.11 -17.29
CA GLN A 102 -18.33 -5.43 -17.24
C GLN A 102 -19.00 -6.37 -16.22
N LEU A 103 -19.46 -5.82 -15.11
CA LEU A 103 -19.99 -6.58 -13.98
C LEU A 103 -21.48 -6.90 -14.10
N SER A 104 -22.23 -6.16 -14.94
CA SER A 104 -23.68 -6.27 -15.09
C SER A 104 -24.47 -5.93 -13.80
N PHE A 105 -23.87 -5.15 -12.90
CA PHE A 105 -24.51 -4.61 -11.71
C PHE A 105 -23.89 -3.26 -11.31
N SER A 106 -24.68 -2.44 -10.59
CA SER A 106 -24.19 -1.14 -10.11
C SER A 106 -23.28 -1.29 -8.91
N LEU A 107 -22.20 -0.52 -8.92
CA LEU A 107 -21.22 -0.43 -7.82
C LEU A 107 -21.53 0.72 -6.88
N ILE A 108 -22.11 1.79 -7.40
CA ILE A 108 -22.35 3.05 -6.68
C ILE A 108 -23.84 3.38 -6.66
N GLU A 109 -24.32 3.70 -5.46
CA GLU A 109 -25.62 4.33 -5.25
C GLU A 109 -25.43 5.83 -4.99
N ARG A 110 -26.28 6.64 -5.63
CA ARG A 110 -26.33 8.08 -5.40
C ARG A 110 -27.57 8.42 -4.59
N SER A 111 -27.37 9.08 -3.48
CA SER A 111 -28.48 9.73 -2.77
C SER A 111 -28.48 11.21 -3.10
N GLN A 112 -29.63 11.73 -3.53
CA GLN A 112 -29.81 13.17 -3.59
C GLN A 112 -29.90 13.69 -2.16
N GLY A 113 -28.85 14.32 -1.68
CA GLY A 113 -28.84 15.01 -0.40
C GLY A 113 -29.54 16.36 -0.50
N GLY A 114 -30.18 16.76 0.58
CA GLY A 114 -30.67 18.14 0.75
C GLY A 114 -29.51 19.15 0.83
N ALA A 115 -29.52 20.08 1.79
CA ALA A 115 -28.54 21.16 1.95
C ALA A 115 -27.05 20.74 2.02
N GLY A 116 -26.72 19.43 2.10
CA GLY A 116 -25.35 18.89 2.20
C GLY A 116 -24.75 18.33 0.89
N GLY A 117 -25.45 18.39 -0.26
CA GLY A 117 -24.97 17.85 -1.54
C GLY A 117 -25.31 16.36 -1.76
N SER A 118 -24.99 15.82 -2.95
CA SER A 118 -25.23 14.41 -3.26
C SER A 118 -24.14 13.52 -2.67
N THR A 119 -24.52 12.46 -1.97
CA THR A 119 -23.62 11.42 -1.48
C THR A 119 -23.53 10.27 -2.47
N SER A 120 -22.37 9.63 -2.52
CA SER A 120 -22.12 8.43 -3.33
C SER A 120 -21.56 7.34 -2.42
N VAL A 121 -22.24 6.21 -2.34
CA VAL A 121 -21.84 5.08 -1.50
C VAL A 121 -21.76 3.82 -2.34
N LEU A 122 -20.98 2.85 -1.90
CA LEU A 122 -20.97 1.54 -2.55
C LEU A 122 -22.29 0.81 -2.30
N THR A 123 -22.79 0.14 -3.34
CA THR A 123 -23.85 -0.86 -3.19
C THR A 123 -23.37 -2.03 -2.36
N ASN A 124 -24.28 -2.87 -1.87
CA ASN A 124 -23.89 -4.10 -1.15
C ASN A 124 -23.01 -5.01 -2.04
N ARG A 125 -23.31 -5.10 -3.34
CA ARG A 125 -22.48 -5.84 -4.30
C ARG A 125 -21.13 -5.21 -4.53
N GLY A 126 -21.05 -3.88 -4.55
CA GLY A 126 -19.79 -3.14 -4.63
C GLY A 126 -18.88 -3.40 -3.43
N LYS A 127 -19.44 -3.41 -2.23
CA LYS A 127 -18.72 -3.75 -1.00
C LYS A 127 -18.24 -5.19 -1.02
N GLU A 128 -19.11 -6.13 -1.36
CA GLU A 128 -18.76 -7.55 -1.46
C GLU A 128 -17.64 -7.78 -2.48
N LEU A 129 -17.69 -7.15 -3.65
CA LEU A 129 -16.61 -7.24 -4.64
C LEU A 129 -15.28 -6.74 -4.08
N LEU A 130 -15.28 -5.58 -3.41
CA LEU A 130 -14.09 -4.97 -2.82
C LEU A 130 -13.50 -5.85 -1.72
N GLU A 131 -14.32 -6.36 -0.82
CA GLU A 131 -13.91 -7.23 0.27
C GLU A 131 -13.29 -8.53 -0.27
N ARG A 132 -13.95 -9.19 -1.23
CA ARG A 132 -13.45 -10.42 -1.85
C ARG A 132 -12.15 -10.20 -2.62
N TYR A 133 -12.04 -9.10 -3.35
CA TYR A 133 -10.81 -8.77 -4.06
C TYR A 133 -9.65 -8.54 -3.09
N ASN A 134 -9.85 -7.74 -2.05
CA ASN A 134 -8.82 -7.46 -1.05
C ASN A 134 -8.37 -8.72 -0.31
N ALA A 135 -9.30 -9.60 0.06
CA ALA A 135 -8.99 -10.88 0.70
C ALA A 135 -8.19 -11.79 -0.24
N TYR A 136 -8.59 -11.87 -1.51
CA TYR A 136 -7.91 -12.65 -2.54
C TYR A 136 -6.50 -12.13 -2.82
N GLU A 137 -6.34 -10.81 -3.00
CA GLU A 137 -5.03 -10.18 -3.22
C GLU A 137 -4.09 -10.42 -2.03
N LYS A 138 -4.59 -10.27 -0.81
CA LYS A 138 -3.85 -10.52 0.43
C LYS A 138 -3.33 -11.97 0.47
N LEU A 139 -4.21 -12.94 0.23
CA LEU A 139 -3.85 -14.36 0.24
C LEU A 139 -2.78 -14.68 -0.82
N LEU A 140 -2.90 -14.12 -2.02
CA LEU A 140 -1.89 -14.32 -3.07
C LEU A 140 -0.53 -13.73 -2.68
N LYS A 141 -0.49 -12.56 -2.05
CA LYS A 141 0.75 -11.95 -1.54
C LYS A 141 1.39 -12.81 -0.45
N GLU A 142 0.60 -13.34 0.47
CA GLU A 142 1.07 -14.25 1.53
C GLU A 142 1.65 -15.54 0.93
N GLN A 143 0.96 -16.14 -0.03
CA GLN A 143 1.46 -17.33 -0.72
C GLN A 143 2.73 -17.04 -1.54
N ALA A 144 2.80 -15.89 -2.20
CA ALA A 144 3.98 -15.50 -2.97
C ALA A 144 5.21 -15.34 -2.07
N ASN A 145 5.07 -14.78 -0.86
CA ASN A 145 6.16 -14.70 0.11
C ASN A 145 6.63 -16.11 0.54
N THR A 146 5.71 -16.99 0.88
CA THR A 146 6.04 -18.37 1.26
C THR A 146 6.79 -19.12 0.13
N LEU A 147 6.33 -18.96 -1.11
CA LEU A 147 6.98 -19.55 -2.27
C LEU A 147 8.35 -18.89 -2.54
N TYR A 148 8.45 -17.58 -2.37
CA TYR A 148 9.72 -16.87 -2.52
C TYR A 148 10.79 -17.44 -1.57
N ASP A 149 10.45 -17.58 -0.29
CA ASP A 149 11.38 -18.13 0.70
C ASP A 149 11.79 -19.58 0.35
N GLN A 150 10.86 -20.38 -0.15
CA GLN A 150 11.12 -21.76 -0.56
C GLN A 150 12.05 -21.85 -1.77
N TYR A 151 11.93 -20.96 -2.76
CA TYR A 151 12.66 -21.06 -4.03
C TYR A 151 13.91 -20.17 -4.08
N PHE A 152 13.95 -19.09 -3.34
CA PHE A 152 14.98 -18.06 -3.40
C PHE A 152 15.64 -17.77 -2.04
N GLY A 153 15.18 -18.37 -0.95
CA GLY A 153 15.76 -18.19 0.37
C GLY A 153 17.25 -18.53 0.37
N GLY A 154 18.10 -17.62 0.90
CA GLY A 154 19.55 -17.74 0.91
C GLY A 154 20.25 -17.48 -0.43
N LEU A 155 19.53 -17.19 -1.51
CA LEU A 155 20.17 -16.91 -2.82
C LEU A 155 20.72 -15.49 -2.92
N PHE A 156 20.13 -14.56 -2.18
CA PHE A 156 20.46 -13.13 -2.24
C PHE A 156 21.00 -12.57 -0.91
N GLU A 157 21.36 -13.47 0.01
CA GLU A 157 22.02 -13.14 1.29
C GLU A 157 23.54 -12.95 1.13
#